data_cdcf34f9a9489aa37c57cc6eba2c87bb
#
_entry.id   cdcf34f9a9489aa37c57cc6eba2c87bb
#
_cell.length_a   1.000
_cell.length_b   1.000
_cell.length_c   1.000
_cell.angle_alpha   90.00
_cell.angle_beta   90.00
_cell.angle_gamma   90.00
#
_symmetry.space_group_name_H-M   'P 1'
#
loop_
_entity.id
_entity.type
_entity.pdbx_description
1 polymer ?
#
loop_
_entity_poly.entity_id
_entity_poly.type
_entity_poly.pdbx_seq_one_letter_code
_entity_poly.pdbx_strand_id
1 'polypeptide(L)'
;VARAYVLYREERARERAEKIVAQKAPADPLLHTTLADGTRIVLDIRRLEAVIAEACAGLDGVGAALVLAEARRNLYDGIGQDELALASIMASRTLVEQEPNYSYVSSRLLLDKLRGEVLSFVHGTPTTATQAEMATRYTEYFSAYVKVGIQAELLDPELSRFDLTGLAAALKPERDLQFQFLGLQTLYDRYFLH
;
A
#
# COMPACT_ATOMS: atom_id res chain seq x y z
N VAL A 1 32.07 -18.54 -14.03
CA VAL A 1 31.32 -18.07 -15.20
C VAL A 1 29.90 -17.67 -14.80
N ALA A 2 29.14 -18.52 -14.11
CA ALA A 2 27.74 -18.23 -13.73
C ALA A 2 27.58 -16.97 -12.86
N ARG A 3 28.43 -16.80 -11.81
CA ARG A 3 28.39 -15.66 -10.91
C ARG A 3 28.72 -14.33 -11.61
N ALA A 4 29.64 -14.32 -12.54
CA ALA A 4 29.97 -13.15 -13.35
C ALA A 4 28.83 -12.76 -14.31
N TYR A 5 28.10 -13.74 -14.83
CA TYR A 5 26.94 -13.50 -15.67
C TYR A 5 25.75 -12.89 -14.89
N VAL A 6 25.52 -13.36 -13.67
CA VAL A 6 24.47 -12.81 -12.79
C VAL A 6 24.79 -11.35 -12.47
N LEU A 7 26.02 -11.04 -12.01
CA LEU A 7 26.44 -9.66 -11.71
C LEU A 7 26.34 -8.75 -12.94
N TYR A 8 26.76 -9.21 -14.11
CA TYR A 8 26.62 -8.45 -15.37
C TYR A 8 25.16 -8.17 -15.72
N ARG A 9 24.28 -9.16 -15.50
CA ARG A 9 22.84 -9.00 -15.75
C ARG A 9 22.18 -8.02 -14.80
N GLU A 10 22.56 -8.03 -13.51
CA GLU A 10 22.11 -7.09 -12.50
C GLU A 10 22.59 -5.66 -12.82
N GLU A 11 23.86 -5.51 -13.19
CA GLU A 11 24.43 -4.21 -13.55
C GLU A 11 23.75 -3.62 -14.79
N ARG A 12 23.48 -4.43 -15.81
CA ARG A 12 22.72 -4.04 -17.00
C ARG A 12 21.26 -3.72 -16.72
N ALA A 13 20.63 -4.42 -15.77
CA ALA A 13 19.27 -4.13 -15.34
C ALA A 13 19.21 -2.78 -14.61
N ARG A 14 20.21 -2.52 -13.75
CA ARG A 14 20.38 -1.24 -13.04
C ARG A 14 20.63 -0.07 -14.00
N GLU A 15 21.56 -0.22 -14.95
CA GLU A 15 21.83 0.79 -15.98
C GLU A 15 20.60 1.12 -16.85
N ARG A 16 19.78 0.11 -17.18
CA ARG A 16 18.53 0.32 -17.90
C ARG A 16 17.50 1.07 -17.06
N ALA A 17 17.37 0.72 -15.79
CA ALA A 17 16.50 1.42 -14.86
C ALA A 17 16.93 2.89 -14.72
N GLU A 18 18.24 3.16 -14.56
CA GLU A 18 18.79 4.53 -14.47
C GLU A 18 18.58 5.32 -15.77
N LYS A 19 18.73 4.70 -16.96
CA LYS A 19 18.46 5.34 -18.26
C LYS A 19 16.99 5.65 -18.50
N ILE A 20 16.07 4.81 -17.99
CA ILE A 20 14.63 5.07 -18.06
C ILE A 20 14.26 6.27 -17.17
N VAL A 21 14.89 6.41 -16.00
CA VAL A 21 14.71 7.53 -15.09
C VAL A 21 15.32 8.81 -15.64
N ALA A 22 16.44 8.72 -16.38
CA ALA A 22 17.14 9.89 -16.95
C ALA A 22 16.49 10.44 -18.24
N GLN A 23 15.62 9.70 -18.92
CA GLN A 23 14.78 10.25 -19.96
C GLN A 23 13.76 11.18 -19.31
N LYS A 24 14.05 12.50 -19.38
CA LYS A 24 13.23 13.60 -18.92
C LYS A 24 11.79 13.36 -19.36
N ALA A 25 10.97 12.87 -18.43
CA ALA A 25 9.54 12.76 -18.66
C ALA A 25 9.02 14.16 -19.02
N PRO A 26 8.18 14.33 -20.05
CA PRO A 26 7.48 15.57 -20.27
C PRO A 26 6.79 15.95 -18.97
N ALA A 27 6.73 17.25 -18.65
CA ALA A 27 6.06 17.73 -17.44
C ALA A 27 4.71 17.02 -17.36
N ASP A 28 4.53 16.17 -16.33
CA ASP A 28 3.32 15.38 -16.18
C ASP A 28 2.12 16.34 -16.21
N PRO A 29 1.10 16.09 -17.02
CA PRO A 29 -0.11 16.89 -16.96
C PRO A 29 -0.63 16.85 -15.53
N LEU A 30 -1.14 17.98 -15.04
CA LEU A 30 -1.78 18.04 -13.72
C LEU A 30 -2.98 17.10 -13.72
N LEU A 31 -2.76 15.90 -13.20
CA LEU A 31 -3.81 14.92 -13.05
C LEU A 31 -4.64 15.22 -11.79
N HIS A 32 -5.92 14.92 -11.85
CA HIS A 32 -6.83 15.02 -10.72
C HIS A 32 -7.27 13.62 -10.30
N THR A 33 -7.57 13.46 -9.02
CA THR A 33 -8.27 12.29 -8.49
C THR A 33 -9.65 12.70 -8.03
N THR A 34 -10.60 11.77 -8.13
CA THR A 34 -11.98 11.94 -7.70
C THR A 34 -12.18 11.23 -6.36
N LEU A 35 -12.62 11.97 -5.36
CA LEU A 35 -12.96 11.44 -4.05
C LEU A 35 -14.33 10.72 -4.09
N ALA A 36 -14.66 9.97 -3.03
CA ALA A 36 -15.92 9.24 -2.91
C ALA A 36 -17.17 10.15 -2.97
N ASP A 37 -17.04 11.42 -2.56
CA ASP A 37 -18.10 12.42 -2.64
C ASP A 37 -18.23 13.09 -4.03
N GLY A 38 -17.43 12.67 -5.02
CA GLY A 38 -17.38 13.24 -6.36
C GLY A 38 -16.48 14.48 -6.49
N THR A 39 -15.87 14.96 -5.41
CA THR A 39 -14.96 16.11 -5.44
C THR A 39 -13.69 15.75 -6.18
N ARG A 40 -13.26 16.63 -7.10
CA ARG A 40 -11.98 16.49 -7.81
C ARG A 40 -10.90 17.31 -7.12
N ILE A 41 -9.79 16.66 -6.79
CA ILE A 41 -8.60 17.29 -6.21
C ILE A 41 -7.37 16.97 -7.08
N VAL A 42 -6.33 17.78 -7.00
CA VAL A 42 -5.06 17.50 -7.68
C VAL A 42 -4.48 16.20 -7.11
N LEU A 43 -4.10 15.29 -8.01
CA LEU A 43 -3.47 14.03 -7.63
C LEU A 43 -2.11 14.30 -6.95
N ASP A 44 -1.98 13.85 -5.71
CA ASP A 44 -0.73 13.94 -4.97
C ASP A 44 0.24 12.82 -5.41
N ILE A 45 0.99 13.11 -6.46
CA ILE A 45 2.03 12.21 -6.99
C ILE A 45 3.12 11.95 -5.94
N ARG A 46 3.44 12.92 -5.07
CA ARG A 46 4.47 12.73 -4.04
C ARG A 46 4.05 11.70 -3.00
N ARG A 47 2.76 11.72 -2.62
CA ARG A 47 2.22 10.66 -1.75
C ARG A 47 2.29 9.30 -2.43
N LEU A 48 1.91 9.20 -3.69
CA LEU A 48 1.99 7.96 -4.46
C LEU A 48 3.43 7.42 -4.50
N GLU A 49 4.40 8.30 -4.79
CA GLU A 49 5.83 7.96 -4.78
C GLU A 49 6.29 7.48 -3.40
N ALA A 50 5.89 8.16 -2.33
CA ALA A 50 6.25 7.81 -0.96
C ALA A 50 5.69 6.42 -0.55
N VAL A 51 4.43 6.15 -0.87
CA VAL A 51 3.78 4.86 -0.57
C VAL A 51 4.44 3.72 -1.33
N ILE A 52 4.75 3.91 -2.62
CA ILE A 52 5.46 2.90 -3.42
C ILE A 52 6.90 2.69 -2.88
N ALA A 53 7.60 3.76 -2.53
CA ALA A 53 8.95 3.66 -1.96
C ALA A 53 8.95 2.91 -0.62
N GLU A 54 7.98 3.21 0.26
CA GLU A 54 7.81 2.50 1.53
C GLU A 54 7.48 1.01 1.31
N ALA A 55 6.62 0.69 0.33
CA ALA A 55 6.28 -0.69 0.00
C ALA A 55 7.49 -1.50 -0.47
N CYS A 56 8.44 -0.88 -1.16
CA CYS A 56 9.68 -1.52 -1.63
C CYS A 56 10.78 -1.59 -0.54
N ALA A 57 10.65 -0.85 0.55
CA ALA A 57 11.71 -0.72 1.55
C ALA A 57 12.09 -2.07 2.18
N GLY A 58 13.40 -2.35 2.26
CA GLY A 58 13.94 -3.56 2.87
C GLY A 58 13.70 -4.86 2.10
N LEU A 59 13.29 -4.77 0.83
CA LEU A 59 13.16 -5.93 -0.06
C LEU A 59 14.26 -5.90 -1.11
N ASP A 60 14.90 -7.04 -1.33
CA ASP A 60 15.93 -7.19 -2.36
C ASP A 60 15.31 -7.35 -3.75
N GLY A 61 16.00 -6.85 -4.76
CA GLY A 61 15.63 -7.05 -6.18
C GLY A 61 14.44 -6.23 -6.68
N VAL A 62 13.79 -5.42 -5.82
CA VAL A 62 12.64 -4.58 -6.19
C VAL A 62 13.05 -3.11 -6.35
N GLY A 63 12.35 -2.39 -7.22
CA GLY A 63 12.61 -0.97 -7.49
C GLY A 63 11.34 -0.13 -7.54
N ALA A 64 11.22 0.86 -6.66
CA ALA A 64 10.07 1.77 -6.61
C ALA A 64 9.85 2.51 -7.95
N ALA A 65 10.94 2.88 -8.64
CA ALA A 65 10.85 3.55 -9.94
C ALA A 65 10.17 2.69 -11.02
N LEU A 66 10.37 1.38 -10.99
CA LEU A 66 9.71 0.45 -11.93
C LEU A 66 8.22 0.36 -11.66
N VAL A 67 7.84 0.21 -10.39
CA VAL A 67 6.42 0.18 -9.99
C VAL A 67 5.74 1.49 -10.35
N LEU A 68 6.38 2.62 -10.05
CA LEU A 68 5.84 3.96 -10.37
C LEU A 68 5.66 4.16 -11.87
N ALA A 69 6.67 3.76 -12.68
CA ALA A 69 6.59 3.86 -14.14
C ALA A 69 5.44 3.03 -14.70
N GLU A 70 5.22 1.83 -14.16
CA GLU A 70 4.13 0.96 -14.58
C GLU A 70 2.77 1.49 -14.10
N ALA A 71 2.67 1.99 -12.87
CA ALA A 71 1.47 2.60 -12.34
C ALA A 71 1.05 3.84 -13.18
N ARG A 72 1.99 4.72 -13.51
CA ARG A 72 1.75 5.95 -14.31
C ARG A 72 1.13 5.66 -15.68
N ARG A 73 1.38 4.51 -16.28
CA ARG A 73 0.77 4.12 -17.57
C ARG A 73 -0.74 3.91 -17.47
N ASN A 74 -1.23 3.64 -16.28
CA ASN A 74 -2.64 3.37 -16.00
C ASN A 74 -3.34 4.57 -15.35
N LEU A 75 -2.63 5.70 -15.12
CA LEU A 75 -3.24 6.90 -14.58
C LEU A 75 -3.90 7.73 -15.68
N TYR A 76 -5.07 8.28 -15.37
CA TYR A 76 -5.81 9.22 -16.21
C TYR A 76 -6.42 10.34 -15.36
N ASP A 77 -6.75 11.44 -15.96
CA ASP A 77 -7.32 12.60 -15.27
C ASP A 77 -8.74 12.28 -14.76
N GLY A 78 -8.94 12.45 -13.46
CA GLY A 78 -10.21 12.11 -12.78
C GLY A 78 -10.29 10.69 -12.24
N ILE A 79 -9.17 9.94 -12.20
CA ILE A 79 -9.11 8.59 -11.61
C ILE A 79 -9.64 8.58 -10.17
N GLY A 80 -10.47 7.58 -9.82
CA GLY A 80 -10.95 7.40 -8.44
C GLY A 80 -9.84 6.99 -7.48
N GLN A 81 -9.97 7.32 -6.20
CA GLN A 81 -8.96 6.93 -5.19
C GLN A 81 -8.76 5.42 -5.11
N ASP A 82 -9.85 4.65 -5.17
CA ASP A 82 -9.78 3.18 -5.17
C ASP A 82 -9.08 2.64 -6.42
N GLU A 83 -9.37 3.23 -7.57
CA GLU A 83 -8.74 2.86 -8.83
C GLU A 83 -7.25 3.21 -8.85
N LEU A 84 -6.87 4.33 -8.23
CA LEU A 84 -5.46 4.73 -8.07
C LEU A 84 -4.68 3.71 -7.21
N ALA A 85 -5.26 3.28 -6.08
CA ALA A 85 -4.68 2.26 -5.23
C ALA A 85 -4.56 0.93 -6.00
N LEU A 86 -5.63 0.53 -6.70
CA LEU A 86 -5.64 -0.68 -7.51
C LEU A 86 -4.62 -0.64 -8.65
N ALA A 87 -4.47 0.50 -9.35
CA ALA A 87 -3.49 0.68 -10.40
C ALA A 87 -2.06 0.43 -9.89
N SER A 88 -1.74 0.91 -8.69
CA SER A 88 -0.43 0.70 -8.05
C SER A 88 -0.19 -0.76 -7.67
N ILE A 89 -1.22 -1.43 -7.12
CA ILE A 89 -1.18 -2.86 -6.79
C ILE A 89 -0.98 -3.69 -8.07
N MET A 90 -1.75 -3.41 -9.12
CA MET A 90 -1.65 -4.14 -10.38
C MET A 90 -0.30 -3.92 -11.06
N ALA A 91 0.24 -2.68 -11.02
CA ALA A 91 1.56 -2.38 -11.53
C ALA A 91 2.66 -3.22 -10.86
N SER A 92 2.63 -3.35 -9.54
CA SER A 92 3.61 -4.19 -8.84
C SER A 92 3.42 -5.68 -9.13
N ARG A 93 2.20 -6.15 -9.34
CA ARG A 93 1.89 -7.55 -9.68
C ARG A 93 2.45 -7.97 -11.04
N THR A 94 2.48 -7.09 -12.03
CA THR A 94 3.07 -7.41 -13.36
C THR A 94 4.57 -7.70 -13.27
N LEU A 95 5.23 -7.25 -12.21
CA LEU A 95 6.65 -7.43 -12.00
C LEU A 95 7.01 -8.71 -11.23
N VAL A 96 6.03 -9.43 -10.67
CA VAL A 96 6.25 -10.65 -9.87
C VAL A 96 6.96 -11.76 -10.65
N GLU A 97 6.69 -11.88 -11.96
CA GLU A 97 7.38 -12.86 -12.82
C GLU A 97 8.87 -12.55 -12.98
N GLN A 98 9.29 -11.30 -12.83
CA GLN A 98 10.67 -10.87 -12.94
C GLN A 98 11.40 -11.02 -11.60
N GLU A 99 10.73 -10.66 -10.50
CA GLU A 99 11.23 -10.74 -9.14
C GLU A 99 10.09 -11.07 -8.16
N PRO A 100 10.11 -12.26 -7.53
CA PRO A 100 9.03 -12.72 -6.62
C PRO A 100 8.76 -11.78 -5.44
N ASN A 101 9.74 -10.99 -5.01
CA ASN A 101 9.59 -10.03 -3.91
C ASN A 101 8.58 -8.91 -4.23
N TYR A 102 8.22 -8.68 -5.49
CA TYR A 102 7.10 -7.81 -5.84
C TYR A 102 5.75 -8.30 -5.31
N SER A 103 5.63 -9.59 -4.92
CA SER A 103 4.45 -10.08 -4.21
C SER A 103 4.29 -9.43 -2.83
N TYR A 104 5.39 -9.15 -2.14
CA TYR A 104 5.37 -8.38 -0.90
C TYR A 104 5.07 -6.90 -1.15
N VAL A 105 5.63 -6.31 -2.22
CA VAL A 105 5.31 -4.92 -2.60
C VAL A 105 3.81 -4.78 -2.85
N SER A 106 3.21 -5.69 -3.64
CA SER A 106 1.78 -5.69 -3.92
C SER A 106 0.93 -5.84 -2.64
N SER A 107 1.37 -6.68 -1.71
CA SER A 107 0.72 -6.84 -0.40
C SER A 107 0.78 -5.56 0.42
N ARG A 108 1.94 -4.89 0.48
CA ARG A 108 2.10 -3.65 1.24
C ARG A 108 1.31 -2.48 0.66
N LEU A 109 1.12 -2.44 -0.66
CA LEU A 109 0.23 -1.48 -1.33
C LEU A 109 -1.24 -1.77 -1.01
N LEU A 110 -1.63 -3.05 -0.93
CA LEU A 110 -2.98 -3.44 -0.47
C LEU A 110 -3.19 -3.08 1.01
N LEU A 111 -2.16 -3.21 1.85
CA LEU A 111 -2.21 -2.75 3.25
C LEU A 111 -2.39 -1.23 3.36
N ASP A 112 -1.78 -0.44 2.47
CA ASP A 112 -1.99 1.02 2.45
C ASP A 112 -3.46 1.35 2.16
N LYS A 113 -4.08 0.67 1.18
CA LYS A 113 -5.50 0.80 0.88
C LYS A 113 -6.36 0.42 2.10
N LEU A 114 -6.13 -0.75 2.68
CA LEU A 114 -6.85 -1.24 3.86
C LEU A 114 -6.71 -0.30 5.06
N ARG A 115 -5.52 0.26 5.31
CA ARG A 115 -5.32 1.26 6.36
C ARG A 115 -6.18 2.49 6.13
N GLY A 116 -6.22 2.99 4.89
CA GLY A 116 -7.08 4.13 4.54
C GLY A 116 -8.56 3.85 4.82
N GLU A 117 -9.06 2.67 4.49
CA GLU A 117 -10.44 2.25 4.74
C GLU A 117 -10.74 2.19 6.23
N VAL A 118 -9.91 1.47 7.01
CA VAL A 118 -10.10 1.30 8.45
C VAL A 118 -9.99 2.62 9.21
N LEU A 119 -9.00 3.46 8.87
CA LEU A 119 -8.83 4.75 9.52
C LEU A 119 -9.98 5.69 9.21
N SER A 120 -10.46 5.70 7.96
CA SER A 120 -11.61 6.50 7.55
C SER A 120 -12.89 6.05 8.26
N PHE A 121 -13.08 4.74 8.43
CA PHE A 121 -14.19 4.18 9.21
C PHE A 121 -14.15 4.63 10.67
N VAL A 122 -12.99 4.53 11.32
CA VAL A 122 -12.82 4.89 12.74
C VAL A 122 -13.01 6.40 12.96
N HIS A 123 -12.54 7.24 12.04
CA HIS A 123 -12.63 8.71 12.17
C HIS A 123 -13.92 9.30 11.60
N GLY A 124 -14.65 8.57 10.78
CA GLY A 124 -15.83 9.09 10.05
C GLY A 124 -15.48 10.11 8.96
N THR A 125 -14.20 10.26 8.62
CA THR A 125 -13.70 11.18 7.58
C THR A 125 -12.53 10.54 6.84
N PRO A 126 -12.31 10.87 5.55
CA PRO A 126 -11.18 10.32 4.79
C PRO A 126 -9.85 10.54 5.52
N THR A 127 -9.22 9.45 5.91
CA THR A 127 -7.99 9.46 6.70
C THR A 127 -7.03 8.42 6.15
N THR A 128 -5.75 8.77 6.07
CA THR A 128 -4.70 7.87 5.59
C THR A 128 -3.49 7.93 6.52
N ALA A 129 -2.71 6.84 6.56
CA ALA A 129 -1.44 6.79 7.27
C ALA A 129 -0.46 5.89 6.51
N THR A 130 0.80 6.25 6.53
CA THR A 130 1.88 5.37 6.07
C THR A 130 2.07 4.18 7.02
N GLN A 131 2.84 3.18 6.60
CA GLN A 131 3.20 2.05 7.47
C GLN A 131 3.94 2.53 8.73
N ALA A 132 4.87 3.46 8.57
CA ALA A 132 5.64 4.00 9.69
C ALA A 132 4.78 4.76 10.70
N GLU A 133 3.85 5.59 10.22
CA GLU A 133 2.89 6.30 11.08
C GLU A 133 1.95 5.33 11.80
N MET A 134 1.45 4.32 11.09
CA MET A 134 0.55 3.33 11.67
C MET A 134 1.25 2.48 12.72
N ALA A 135 2.50 2.12 12.52
CA ALA A 135 3.27 1.32 13.47
C ALA A 135 3.32 1.99 14.88
N THR A 136 3.33 3.31 14.95
CA THR A 136 3.31 4.06 16.22
C THR A 136 1.92 4.23 16.80
N ARG A 137 0.87 4.08 16.01
CA ARG A 137 -0.53 4.36 16.39
C ARG A 137 -1.37 3.10 16.62
N TYR A 138 -0.83 1.92 16.37
CA TYR A 138 -1.58 0.66 16.40
C TYR A 138 -2.35 0.47 17.70
N THR A 139 -1.71 0.77 18.84
CA THR A 139 -2.31 0.61 20.17
C THR A 139 -3.56 1.49 20.35
N GLU A 140 -3.48 2.74 19.92
CA GLU A 140 -4.60 3.69 20.00
C GLU A 140 -5.74 3.28 19.06
N TYR A 141 -5.42 2.97 17.81
CA TYR A 141 -6.41 2.62 16.81
C TYR A 141 -7.11 1.29 17.06
N PHE A 142 -6.44 0.31 17.65
CA PHE A 142 -7.07 -0.95 18.00
C PHE A 142 -8.26 -0.76 18.95
N SER A 143 -8.06 -0.02 20.02
CA SER A 143 -9.12 0.25 21.00
C SER A 143 -10.26 1.09 20.41
N ALA A 144 -9.92 2.07 19.55
CA ALA A 144 -10.89 2.89 18.83
C ALA A 144 -11.72 2.06 17.84
N TYR A 145 -11.06 1.18 17.08
CA TYR A 145 -11.72 0.29 16.13
C TYR A 145 -12.72 -0.65 16.80
N VAL A 146 -12.34 -1.29 17.91
CA VAL A 146 -13.25 -2.16 18.67
C VAL A 146 -14.49 -1.39 19.12
N LYS A 147 -14.30 -0.18 19.65
CA LYS A 147 -15.40 0.67 20.12
C LYS A 147 -16.35 1.07 18.97
N VAL A 148 -15.81 1.55 17.87
CA VAL A 148 -16.60 1.96 16.70
C VAL A 148 -17.26 0.75 16.04
N GLY A 149 -16.56 -0.37 15.94
CA GLY A 149 -17.09 -1.62 15.36
C GLY A 149 -18.27 -2.19 16.18
N ILE A 150 -18.23 -2.09 17.52
CA ILE A 150 -19.38 -2.45 18.36
C ILE A 150 -20.56 -1.49 18.11
N GLN A 151 -20.30 -0.19 18.00
CA GLN A 151 -21.35 0.81 17.73
C GLN A 151 -22.00 0.62 16.35
N ALA A 152 -21.23 0.13 15.38
CA ALA A 152 -21.69 -0.19 14.04
C ALA A 152 -22.29 -1.60 13.91
N GLU A 153 -22.44 -2.33 15.01
CA GLU A 153 -22.95 -3.72 15.06
C GLU A 153 -22.11 -4.72 14.26
N LEU A 154 -20.86 -4.39 13.96
CA LEU A 154 -19.91 -5.29 13.27
C LEU A 154 -19.17 -6.21 14.24
N LEU A 155 -19.06 -5.82 15.50
CA LEU A 155 -18.34 -6.57 16.53
C LEU A 155 -19.26 -6.84 17.73
N ASP A 156 -19.03 -7.99 18.38
CA ASP A 156 -19.77 -8.39 19.58
C ASP A 156 -19.47 -7.44 20.75
N PRO A 157 -20.49 -6.90 21.47
CA PRO A 157 -20.31 -6.07 22.66
C PRO A 157 -19.47 -6.73 23.77
N GLU A 158 -19.46 -8.06 23.86
CA GLU A 158 -18.63 -8.80 24.81
C GLU A 158 -17.13 -8.48 24.67
N LEU A 159 -16.67 -8.05 23.50
CA LEU A 159 -15.28 -7.65 23.30
C LEU A 159 -14.86 -6.49 24.22
N SER A 160 -15.79 -5.64 24.64
CA SER A 160 -15.51 -4.55 25.58
C SER A 160 -15.11 -5.00 26.98
N ARG A 161 -15.35 -6.28 27.33
CA ARG A 161 -14.99 -6.86 28.62
C ARG A 161 -13.54 -7.30 28.73
N PHE A 162 -12.84 -7.39 27.59
CA PHE A 162 -11.43 -7.76 27.59
C PHE A 162 -10.55 -6.54 27.90
N ASP A 163 -9.33 -6.80 28.38
CA ASP A 163 -8.31 -5.76 28.51
C ASP A 163 -7.80 -5.33 27.13
N LEU A 164 -8.52 -4.40 26.50
CA LEU A 164 -8.18 -3.88 25.17
C LEU A 164 -6.82 -3.18 25.15
N THR A 165 -6.40 -2.58 26.26
CA THR A 165 -5.11 -1.91 26.37
C THR A 165 -3.97 -2.92 26.35
N GLY A 166 -4.10 -3.99 27.13
CA GLY A 166 -3.13 -5.09 27.15
C GLY A 166 -3.06 -5.81 25.78
N LEU A 167 -4.21 -6.06 25.16
CA LEU A 167 -4.28 -6.67 23.82
C LEU A 167 -3.62 -5.76 22.77
N ALA A 168 -3.91 -4.45 22.79
CA ALA A 168 -3.32 -3.49 21.88
C ALA A 168 -1.80 -3.40 22.03
N ALA A 169 -1.28 -3.43 23.26
CA ALA A 169 0.15 -3.42 23.53
C ALA A 169 0.87 -4.70 23.08
N ALA A 170 0.14 -5.80 22.92
CA ALA A 170 0.69 -7.08 22.44
C ALA A 170 0.74 -7.17 20.90
N LEU A 171 0.10 -6.23 20.17
CA LEU A 171 0.15 -6.18 18.71
C LEU A 171 1.57 -5.90 18.23
N LYS A 172 1.93 -6.51 17.12
CA LYS A 172 3.25 -6.39 16.49
C LYS A 172 3.10 -5.92 15.05
N PRO A 173 3.15 -4.60 14.79
CA PRO A 173 2.91 -4.00 13.47
C PRO A 173 3.79 -4.56 12.36
N GLU A 174 5.02 -4.99 12.71
CA GLU A 174 5.96 -5.59 11.76
C GLU A 174 5.46 -6.90 11.14
N ARG A 175 4.50 -7.57 11.75
CA ARG A 175 3.90 -8.79 11.21
C ARG A 175 3.06 -8.55 9.97
N ASP A 176 2.56 -7.35 9.78
CA ASP A 176 1.80 -6.97 8.58
C ASP A 176 2.66 -7.09 7.32
N LEU A 177 3.97 -6.87 7.46
CA LEU A 177 4.92 -6.94 6.36
C LEU A 177 5.27 -8.38 5.92
N GLN A 178 4.79 -9.39 6.63
CA GLN A 178 5.05 -10.81 6.32
C GLN A 178 4.08 -11.38 5.28
N PHE A 179 2.99 -10.69 4.98
CA PHE A 179 2.03 -11.14 4.00
C PHE A 179 2.55 -11.01 2.57
N GLN A 180 2.35 -12.06 1.79
CA GLN A 180 2.39 -12.00 0.33
C GLN A 180 1.00 -11.63 -0.21
N PHE A 181 0.96 -11.07 -1.42
CA PHE A 181 -0.25 -10.52 -2.01
C PHE A 181 -1.43 -11.49 -2.00
N LEU A 182 -1.25 -12.73 -2.47
CA LEU A 182 -2.37 -13.68 -2.57
C LEU A 182 -2.98 -14.01 -1.20
N GLY A 183 -2.15 -14.16 -0.18
CA GLY A 183 -2.60 -14.40 1.19
C GLY A 183 -3.42 -13.22 1.73
N LEU A 184 -2.88 -12.01 1.63
CA LEU A 184 -3.56 -10.81 2.11
C LEU A 184 -4.84 -10.51 1.30
N GLN A 185 -4.80 -10.65 -0.03
CA GLN A 185 -5.98 -10.48 -0.88
C GLN A 185 -7.09 -11.45 -0.50
N THR A 186 -6.75 -12.71 -0.20
CA THR A 186 -7.74 -13.69 0.25
C THR A 186 -8.38 -13.30 1.58
N LEU A 187 -7.57 -12.78 2.52
CA LEU A 187 -8.09 -12.26 3.79
C LEU A 187 -9.01 -11.05 3.55
N TYR A 188 -8.58 -10.12 2.71
CA TYR A 188 -9.33 -8.93 2.37
C TYR A 188 -10.69 -9.28 1.74
N ASP A 189 -10.72 -10.17 0.75
CA ASP A 189 -11.94 -10.48 -0.01
C ASP A 189 -12.94 -11.36 0.75
N ARG A 190 -12.49 -12.12 1.75
CA ARG A 190 -13.32 -13.19 2.34
C ARG A 190 -13.45 -13.17 3.85
N TYR A 191 -12.52 -12.55 4.56
CA TYR A 191 -12.45 -12.68 6.01
C TYR A 191 -12.47 -11.35 6.76
N PHE A 192 -12.07 -10.25 6.15
CA PHE A 192 -12.18 -8.95 6.79
C PHE A 192 -13.63 -8.45 6.71
N LEU A 193 -14.05 -7.76 7.75
CA LEU A 193 -15.35 -7.11 7.81
C LEU A 193 -15.28 -5.80 6.99
N HIS A 194 -16.22 -5.61 6.11
CA HIS A 194 -16.36 -4.44 5.23
C HIS A 194 -17.66 -3.70 5.51
#